data_7bafad4952b5a8cb0eb0d894d65d3132
#
_entry.id   7bafad4952b5a8cb0eb0d894d65d3132
#
_cell.length_a   1.000
_cell.length_b   1.000
_cell.length_c   1.000
_cell.angle_alpha   90.00
_cell.angle_beta   90.00
_cell.angle_gamma   90.00
#
_symmetry.space_group_name_H-M   'P 1'
#
loop_
_entity.id
_entity.type
_entity.pdbx_description
1 polymer ?
#
loop_
_entity_poly.entity_id
_entity_poly.type
_entity_poly.pdbx_seq_one_letter_code
_entity_poly.pdbx_strand_id
1 'polypeptide(L)'
;MLGYSLGALFGVSTQCTKGIWVMADFKQHLHTDKFSLIQTKRSHFESLYQVASDPLIWEQHPAQDRWRREIFSAFFEEGLSNDLGCFTIVDSQPQDVIGSTRFYAHDPQNASVRLGYTFLSRNYWGTGANALIKTALLDHSFQYVESIYFDIGETNWRSIKATEKLGAVFCQKAEEGKSEYLLSRAAFLSRRPSLVSV
;
A
#
# COMPACT_ATOMS: atom_id res chain seq x y z
N MET A 1 -1.88 47.41 5.56
CA MET A 1 -0.81 46.47 5.25
C MET A 1 -1.43 45.12 4.93
N LEU A 2 -1.41 44.77 3.66
CA LEU A 2 -2.07 43.56 3.11
C LEU A 2 -1.09 42.41 3.21
N GLY A 3 -1.40 41.41 4.04
CA GLY A 3 -0.71 40.14 4.10
C GLY A 3 -1.31 39.20 3.07
N TYR A 4 -0.58 38.92 1.98
CA TYR A 4 -0.96 37.94 1.00
C TYR A 4 -0.74 36.53 1.57
N SER A 5 -1.83 35.77 1.69
CA SER A 5 -1.81 34.35 1.92
C SER A 5 -1.45 33.62 0.58
N LEU A 6 -0.24 33.17 0.46
CA LEU A 6 0.18 32.21 -0.55
C LEU A 6 0.14 30.80 0.09
N GLY A 7 -0.88 30.03 -0.22
CA GLY A 7 -0.94 28.69 0.34
C GLY A 7 -2.10 27.84 -0.13
N ALA A 8 -2.25 27.64 -1.42
CA ALA A 8 -3.17 26.63 -1.94
C ALA A 8 -2.73 26.14 -3.32
N LEU A 9 -1.63 25.43 -3.40
CA LEU A 9 -1.27 24.62 -4.58
C LEU A 9 -0.27 23.55 -4.12
N PHE A 10 -0.68 22.28 -4.28
CA PHE A 10 0.02 21.03 -3.94
C PHE A 10 -0.19 20.53 -2.50
N GLY A 11 -0.95 19.43 -2.36
CA GLY A 11 -1.16 18.68 -1.13
C GLY A 11 0.10 17.98 -0.64
N VAL A 12 0.99 18.73 0.00
CA VAL A 12 2.24 18.23 0.54
C VAL A 12 2.16 18.29 2.06
N SER A 13 2.15 17.14 2.71
CA SER A 13 2.29 17.06 4.17
C SER A 13 3.71 17.40 4.57
N THR A 14 3.85 18.37 5.46
CA THR A 14 5.13 18.77 6.02
C THR A 14 5.14 18.52 7.52
N GLN A 15 5.98 17.59 7.99
CA GLN A 15 6.27 17.48 9.43
C GLN A 15 7.53 18.26 9.77
N CYS A 16 7.42 19.12 10.80
CA CYS A 16 8.55 19.85 11.34
C CYS A 16 9.27 19.03 12.40
N THR A 17 10.30 18.29 12.03
CA THR A 17 11.26 17.72 12.96
C THR A 17 12.55 18.55 12.89
N LYS A 18 12.83 19.35 13.93
CA LYS A 18 14.04 20.19 14.05
C LYS A 18 14.22 21.26 12.96
N GLY A 19 13.11 21.94 12.52
CA GLY A 19 13.19 23.05 11.58
C GLY A 19 13.50 22.70 10.12
N ILE A 20 13.49 21.41 9.77
CA ILE A 20 13.62 20.92 8.38
C ILE A 20 12.23 20.42 7.92
N TRP A 21 11.71 21.03 6.87
CA TRP A 21 10.48 20.59 6.22
C TRP A 21 10.81 19.40 5.31
N VAL A 22 10.42 18.19 5.72
CA VAL A 22 10.55 17.00 4.87
C VAL A 22 9.24 16.81 4.12
N MET A 23 9.31 16.86 2.80
CA MET A 23 8.17 16.56 1.94
C MET A 23 7.92 15.05 1.94
N ALA A 24 6.68 14.64 2.13
CA ALA A 24 6.31 13.22 2.09
C ALA A 24 6.54 12.67 0.66
N ASP A 25 7.46 11.73 0.52
CA ASP A 25 7.72 11.06 -0.75
C ASP A 25 7.21 9.61 -0.70
N PHE A 26 5.93 9.43 -1.01
CA PHE A 26 5.32 8.11 -1.13
C PHE A 26 5.72 7.35 -2.40
N LYS A 27 6.47 7.98 -3.32
CA LYS A 27 6.92 7.36 -4.59
C LYS A 27 8.33 6.79 -4.53
N GLN A 28 9.03 6.96 -3.42
CA GLN A 28 10.38 6.42 -3.26
C GLN A 28 10.41 4.91 -3.49
N HIS A 29 11.38 4.44 -4.26
CA HIS A 29 11.64 3.01 -4.39
C HIS A 29 12.08 2.44 -3.05
N LEU A 30 11.50 1.31 -2.68
CA LEU A 30 11.83 0.63 -1.42
C LEU A 30 12.49 -0.71 -1.71
N HIS A 31 13.40 -1.10 -0.84
CA HIS A 31 14.12 -2.36 -0.95
C HIS A 31 14.11 -3.09 0.38
N THR A 32 14.00 -4.39 0.29
CA THR A 32 14.28 -5.33 1.38
C THR A 32 15.36 -6.30 0.91
N ASP A 33 15.81 -7.21 1.75
CA ASP A 33 16.79 -8.23 1.35
C ASP A 33 16.28 -9.13 0.20
N LYS A 34 14.95 -9.27 0.07
CA LYS A 34 14.31 -10.19 -0.90
C LYS A 34 13.50 -9.51 -1.97
N PHE A 35 13.00 -8.30 -1.73
CA PHE A 35 12.04 -7.66 -2.61
C PHE A 35 12.41 -6.21 -2.91
N SER A 36 12.13 -5.79 -4.13
CA SER A 36 12.17 -4.40 -4.55
C SER A 36 10.77 -3.91 -4.88
N LEU A 37 10.39 -2.74 -4.37
CA LEU A 37 9.15 -2.05 -4.69
C LEU A 37 9.53 -0.84 -5.55
N ILE A 38 9.26 -0.93 -6.84
CA ILE A 38 9.61 0.09 -7.82
C ILE A 38 8.36 0.75 -8.36
N GLN A 39 8.45 2.03 -8.75
CA GLN A 39 7.31 2.71 -9.35
C GLN A 39 6.82 1.96 -10.59
N THR A 40 5.52 1.70 -10.64
CA THR A 40 4.88 1.03 -11.77
C THR A 40 4.97 1.90 -13.02
N LYS A 41 5.35 1.28 -14.13
CA LYS A 41 5.44 1.88 -15.47
C LYS A 41 4.55 1.11 -16.44
N ARG A 42 4.17 1.73 -17.56
CA ARG A 42 3.38 1.05 -18.61
C ARG A 42 4.00 -0.25 -19.09
N SER A 43 5.33 -0.32 -19.15
CA SER A 43 6.06 -1.53 -19.51
C SER A 43 5.89 -2.72 -18.55
N HIS A 44 5.39 -2.48 -17.32
CA HIS A 44 5.15 -3.54 -16.34
C HIS A 44 3.78 -4.23 -16.52
N PHE A 45 2.93 -3.75 -17.46
CA PHE A 45 1.57 -4.25 -17.62
C PHE A 45 1.50 -5.78 -17.80
N GLU A 46 2.24 -6.30 -18.78
CA GLU A 46 2.16 -7.73 -19.10
C GLU A 46 2.65 -8.61 -17.94
N SER A 47 3.74 -8.24 -17.29
CA SER A 47 4.28 -8.99 -16.15
C SER A 47 3.33 -8.95 -14.94
N LEU A 48 2.70 -7.80 -14.67
CA LEU A 48 1.70 -7.67 -13.61
C LEU A 48 0.41 -8.41 -13.96
N TYR A 49 -0.04 -8.35 -15.23
CA TYR A 49 -1.21 -9.07 -15.68
C TYR A 49 -1.00 -10.59 -15.61
N GLN A 50 0.19 -11.08 -15.94
CA GLN A 50 0.51 -12.51 -15.80
C GLN A 50 0.27 -13.00 -14.38
N VAL A 51 0.66 -12.22 -13.36
CA VAL A 51 0.35 -12.51 -11.96
C VAL A 51 -1.15 -12.38 -11.68
N ALA A 52 -1.76 -11.27 -12.09
CA ALA A 52 -3.15 -10.94 -11.78
C ALA A 52 -4.18 -11.83 -12.50
N SER A 53 -3.79 -12.51 -13.58
CA SER A 53 -4.66 -13.40 -14.36
C SER A 53 -5.08 -14.68 -13.64
N ASP A 54 -4.48 -14.98 -12.49
CA ASP A 54 -4.90 -16.08 -11.63
C ASP A 54 -6.18 -15.69 -10.85
N PRO A 55 -7.37 -16.28 -11.16
CA PRO A 55 -8.63 -15.90 -10.54
C PRO A 55 -8.65 -16.16 -9.01
N LEU A 56 -7.85 -17.11 -8.52
CA LEU A 56 -7.81 -17.43 -7.09
C LEU A 56 -7.19 -16.30 -6.24
N ILE A 57 -6.45 -15.38 -6.85
CA ILE A 57 -5.97 -14.17 -6.17
C ILE A 57 -7.16 -13.32 -5.71
N TRP A 58 -8.22 -13.26 -6.52
CA TRP A 58 -9.36 -12.37 -6.35
C TRP A 58 -10.57 -13.02 -5.67
N GLU A 59 -10.52 -14.33 -5.37
CA GLU A 59 -11.63 -15.12 -4.82
C GLU A 59 -12.33 -14.47 -3.62
N GLN A 60 -11.57 -13.86 -2.71
CA GLN A 60 -12.09 -13.18 -1.52
C GLN A 60 -12.15 -11.64 -1.68
N HIS A 61 -11.84 -11.13 -2.86
CA HIS A 61 -11.83 -9.69 -3.12
C HIS A 61 -13.22 -9.23 -3.60
N PRO A 62 -13.71 -8.02 -3.22
CA PRO A 62 -14.97 -7.51 -3.77
C PRO A 62 -15.01 -7.46 -5.30
N ALA A 63 -13.91 -7.10 -5.96
CA ALA A 63 -13.78 -7.15 -7.41
C ALA A 63 -13.16 -8.51 -7.84
N GLN A 64 -13.99 -9.56 -7.88
CA GLN A 64 -13.56 -10.93 -8.15
C GLN A 64 -13.14 -11.17 -9.60
N ASP A 65 -13.51 -10.30 -10.52
CA ASP A 65 -13.26 -10.42 -11.96
C ASP A 65 -12.00 -9.70 -12.45
N ARG A 66 -11.17 -9.16 -11.53
CA ARG A 66 -9.89 -8.49 -11.88
C ARG A 66 -8.87 -9.37 -12.60
N TRP A 67 -9.05 -10.67 -12.62
CA TRP A 67 -8.23 -11.56 -13.44
C TRP A 67 -8.49 -11.42 -14.94
N ARG A 68 -9.64 -10.82 -15.34
CA ARG A 68 -9.94 -10.54 -16.74
C ARG A 68 -9.12 -9.35 -17.23
N ARG A 69 -8.54 -9.48 -18.42
CA ARG A 69 -7.59 -8.50 -18.96
C ARG A 69 -8.16 -7.08 -19.05
N GLU A 70 -9.38 -6.95 -19.53
CA GLU A 70 -10.05 -5.66 -19.66
C GLU A 70 -10.31 -4.99 -18.31
N ILE A 71 -10.69 -5.76 -17.29
CA ILE A 71 -10.92 -5.25 -15.92
C ILE A 71 -9.58 -4.89 -15.27
N PHE A 72 -8.57 -5.75 -15.44
CA PHE A 72 -7.22 -5.47 -14.95
C PHE A 72 -6.61 -4.24 -15.62
N SER A 73 -6.87 -4.03 -16.91
CA SER A 73 -6.37 -2.85 -17.64
C SER A 73 -6.88 -1.55 -17.01
N ALA A 74 -8.17 -1.46 -16.70
CA ALA A 74 -8.73 -0.30 -16.01
C ALA A 74 -8.10 -0.09 -14.61
N PHE A 75 -7.96 -1.14 -13.83
CA PHE A 75 -7.30 -1.13 -12.52
C PHE A 75 -5.82 -0.67 -12.61
N PHE A 76 -5.11 -1.12 -13.64
CA PHE A 76 -3.72 -0.74 -13.88
C PHE A 76 -3.57 0.74 -14.25
N GLU A 77 -4.43 1.25 -15.18
CA GLU A 77 -4.43 2.67 -15.56
C GLU A 77 -4.78 3.57 -14.36
N GLU A 78 -5.73 3.17 -13.52
CA GLU A 78 -6.02 3.85 -12.26
C GLU A 78 -4.78 3.90 -11.35
N GLY A 79 -4.01 2.81 -11.28
CA GLY A 79 -2.76 2.75 -10.53
C GLY A 79 -1.68 3.69 -11.08
N LEU A 80 -1.56 3.80 -12.39
CA LEU A 80 -0.61 4.71 -13.05
C LEU A 80 -0.94 6.18 -12.84
N SER A 81 -2.23 6.52 -12.78
CA SER A 81 -2.71 7.90 -12.58
C SER A 81 -2.80 8.31 -11.12
N ASN A 82 -2.51 7.40 -10.18
CA ASN A 82 -2.57 7.69 -8.76
C ASN A 82 -1.44 8.65 -8.31
N ASP A 83 -1.83 9.75 -7.67
CA ASP A 83 -0.90 10.83 -7.27
C ASP A 83 0.21 10.38 -6.33
N LEU A 84 -0.03 9.36 -5.51
CA LEU A 84 0.97 8.78 -4.59
C LEU A 84 1.77 7.63 -5.21
N GLY A 85 1.57 7.37 -6.52
CA GLY A 85 2.21 6.28 -7.24
C GLY A 85 1.63 4.90 -6.93
N CYS A 86 2.07 3.94 -7.72
CA CYS A 86 1.75 2.52 -7.57
C CYS A 86 3.06 1.76 -7.65
N PHE A 87 3.21 0.71 -6.85
CA PHE A 87 4.43 -0.09 -6.82
C PHE A 87 4.23 -1.42 -7.53
N THR A 88 5.15 -1.73 -8.41
CA THR A 88 5.41 -3.09 -8.88
C THR A 88 6.36 -3.74 -7.88
N ILE A 89 6.00 -4.91 -7.40
CA ILE A 89 6.79 -5.69 -6.45
C ILE A 89 7.55 -6.74 -7.23
N VAL A 90 8.88 -6.74 -7.05
CA VAL A 90 9.82 -7.61 -7.76
C VAL A 90 10.58 -8.45 -6.74
N ASP A 91 10.64 -9.76 -6.94
CA ASP A 91 11.58 -10.62 -6.22
C ASP A 91 12.99 -10.30 -6.68
N SER A 92 13.92 -10.07 -5.75
CA SER A 92 15.31 -9.72 -6.10
C SER A 92 16.06 -10.87 -6.77
N GLN A 93 15.62 -12.10 -6.56
CA GLN A 93 16.12 -13.32 -7.21
C GLN A 93 14.95 -14.27 -7.43
N PRO A 94 14.43 -14.48 -8.65
CA PRO A 94 15.06 -14.32 -9.97
C PRO A 94 14.77 -12.99 -10.71
N GLN A 95 14.35 -11.93 -10.10
CA GLN A 95 13.94 -10.66 -10.72
C GLN A 95 12.50 -10.73 -11.31
N ASP A 96 11.67 -11.59 -10.79
CA ASP A 96 10.29 -11.75 -11.25
C ASP A 96 9.36 -10.71 -10.65
N VAL A 97 8.44 -10.21 -11.45
CA VAL A 97 7.30 -9.43 -10.95
C VAL A 97 6.35 -10.37 -10.21
N ILE A 98 6.09 -10.07 -8.95
CA ILE A 98 5.28 -10.91 -8.06
C ILE A 98 3.97 -10.28 -7.62
N GLY A 99 3.73 -9.00 -7.93
CA GLY A 99 2.51 -8.31 -7.54
C GLY A 99 2.60 -6.81 -7.56
N SER A 100 1.62 -6.17 -6.93
CA SER A 100 1.51 -4.72 -6.86
C SER A 100 0.87 -4.28 -5.55
N THR A 101 1.09 -3.01 -5.18
CA THR A 101 0.46 -2.31 -4.06
C THR A 101 0.53 -0.81 -4.28
N ARG A 102 -0.30 0.00 -3.58
CA ARG A 102 -0.20 1.45 -3.67
C ARG A 102 -0.66 2.16 -2.39
N PHE A 103 -0.11 3.36 -2.16
CA PHE A 103 -0.68 4.34 -1.26
C PHE A 103 -1.75 5.15 -2.00
N TYR A 104 -2.74 5.66 -1.28
CA TYR A 104 -3.78 6.52 -1.82
C TYR A 104 -4.43 7.35 -0.71
N ALA A 105 -5.22 8.36 -1.08
CA ALA A 105 -5.97 9.21 -0.17
C ALA A 105 -5.13 9.72 1.02
N HIS A 106 -3.98 10.35 0.71
CA HIS A 106 -3.16 11.03 1.70
C HIS A 106 -3.92 12.23 2.26
N ASP A 107 -4.04 12.29 3.57
CA ASP A 107 -4.63 13.41 4.30
C ASP A 107 -3.57 14.06 5.22
N PRO A 108 -2.96 15.16 4.76
CA PRO A 108 -1.96 15.87 5.54
C PRO A 108 -2.50 16.48 6.84
N GLN A 109 -3.79 16.84 6.89
CA GLN A 109 -4.40 17.48 8.06
C GLN A 109 -4.53 16.47 9.21
N ASN A 110 -4.85 15.23 8.90
CA ASN A 110 -4.96 14.13 9.85
C ASN A 110 -3.71 13.27 9.93
N ALA A 111 -2.62 13.68 9.28
CA ALA A 111 -1.36 12.91 9.19
C ALA A 111 -1.62 11.43 8.87
N SER A 112 -2.40 11.18 7.82
CA SER A 112 -2.82 9.83 7.48
C SER A 112 -2.71 9.52 5.98
N VAL A 113 -2.61 8.23 5.65
CA VAL A 113 -2.61 7.72 4.29
C VAL A 113 -3.29 6.36 4.26
N ARG A 114 -3.85 5.97 3.11
CA ARG A 114 -4.36 4.62 2.90
C ARG A 114 -3.34 3.75 2.16
N LEU A 115 -3.27 2.48 2.53
CA LEU A 115 -2.42 1.48 1.90
C LEU A 115 -3.27 0.29 1.46
N GLY A 116 -3.30 0.02 0.15
CA GLY A 116 -4.18 -1.01 -0.37
C GLY A 116 -3.85 -1.46 -1.78
N TYR A 117 -4.88 -2.01 -2.43
CA TYR A 117 -4.80 -2.53 -3.80
C TYR A 117 -3.68 -3.56 -3.97
N THR A 118 -3.36 -4.29 -2.90
CA THR A 118 -2.26 -5.25 -2.85
C THR A 118 -2.72 -6.60 -3.39
N PHE A 119 -1.98 -7.11 -4.37
CA PHE A 119 -2.05 -8.50 -4.76
C PHE A 119 -0.65 -9.09 -4.93
N LEU A 120 -0.51 -10.36 -4.65
CA LEU A 120 0.73 -11.12 -4.79
C LEU A 120 0.44 -12.46 -5.47
N SER A 121 1.39 -12.93 -6.27
CA SER A 121 1.39 -14.30 -6.79
C SER A 121 1.21 -15.30 -5.66
N ARG A 122 0.39 -16.32 -5.90
CA ARG A 122 0.08 -17.36 -4.89
C ARG A 122 1.31 -18.13 -4.41
N ASN A 123 2.35 -18.20 -5.22
CA ASN A 123 3.61 -18.83 -4.82
C ASN A 123 4.26 -18.15 -3.60
N TYR A 124 3.88 -16.90 -3.32
CA TYR A 124 4.37 -16.11 -2.17
C TYR A 124 3.41 -16.09 -0.98
N TRP A 125 2.25 -16.77 -1.08
CA TRP A 125 1.34 -16.87 0.05
C TRP A 125 1.89 -17.81 1.13
N GLY A 126 1.77 -17.40 2.39
CA GLY A 126 2.27 -18.18 3.52
C GLY A 126 3.79 -18.17 3.71
N THR A 127 4.56 -17.50 2.84
CA THR A 127 6.04 -17.45 2.89
C THR A 127 6.61 -16.32 3.73
N GLY A 128 5.76 -15.44 4.30
CA GLY A 128 6.21 -14.22 4.97
C GLY A 128 6.41 -13.03 4.02
N ALA A 129 6.37 -13.21 2.69
CA ALA A 129 6.62 -12.15 1.71
C ALA A 129 5.74 -10.90 1.94
N ASN A 130 4.42 -11.10 2.15
CA ASN A 130 3.51 -9.98 2.40
C ASN A 130 3.88 -9.19 3.66
N ALA A 131 4.34 -9.86 4.71
CA ALA A 131 4.77 -9.20 5.95
C ALA A 131 6.02 -8.34 5.72
N LEU A 132 7.03 -8.86 5.02
CA LEU A 132 8.25 -8.12 4.68
C LEU A 132 7.94 -6.89 3.82
N ILE A 133 7.14 -7.06 2.77
CA ILE A 133 6.72 -5.98 1.87
C ILE A 133 5.94 -4.90 2.63
N LYS A 134 4.95 -5.32 3.44
CA LYS A 134 4.16 -4.38 4.24
C LYS A 134 5.02 -3.66 5.27
N THR A 135 5.94 -4.34 5.95
CA THR A 135 6.85 -3.71 6.91
C THR A 135 7.69 -2.61 6.24
N ALA A 136 8.25 -2.84 5.05
CA ALA A 136 9.01 -1.82 4.33
C ALA A 136 8.15 -0.59 3.96
N LEU A 137 6.91 -0.82 3.49
CA LEU A 137 5.96 0.26 3.20
C LEU A 137 5.57 1.06 4.45
N LEU A 138 5.34 0.38 5.58
CA LEU A 138 4.97 0.98 6.86
C LEU A 138 6.13 1.75 7.48
N ASP A 139 7.34 1.17 7.48
CA ASP A 139 8.56 1.86 7.95
C ASP A 139 8.81 3.15 7.18
N HIS A 140 8.56 3.13 5.86
CA HIS A 140 8.69 4.31 5.03
C HIS A 140 7.60 5.34 5.31
N SER A 141 6.33 4.94 5.27
CA SER A 141 5.22 5.88 5.39
C SER A 141 5.09 6.50 6.78
N PHE A 142 5.43 5.77 7.86
CA PHE A 142 5.42 6.31 9.22
C PHE A 142 6.53 7.36 9.49
N GLN A 143 7.37 7.67 8.51
CA GLN A 143 8.22 8.86 8.56
C GLN A 143 7.42 10.15 8.31
N TYR A 144 6.25 10.05 7.67
CA TYR A 144 5.45 11.17 7.19
C TYR A 144 4.06 11.25 7.82
N VAL A 145 3.50 10.12 8.28
CA VAL A 145 2.14 10.04 8.82
C VAL A 145 2.12 9.34 10.19
N GLU A 146 1.03 9.56 10.94
CA GLU A 146 0.79 8.92 12.23
C GLU A 146 -0.21 7.75 12.13
N SER A 147 -0.97 7.71 11.04
CA SER A 147 -2.05 6.74 10.86
C SER A 147 -2.06 6.18 9.44
N ILE A 148 -2.24 4.87 9.32
CA ILE A 148 -2.43 4.19 8.05
C ILE A 148 -3.75 3.43 8.09
N TYR A 149 -4.58 3.66 7.08
CA TYR A 149 -5.86 2.99 6.93
C TYR A 149 -5.82 1.93 5.84
N PHE A 150 -6.62 0.89 6.03
CA PHE A 150 -6.80 -0.21 5.08
C PHE A 150 -8.29 -0.41 4.85
N ASP A 151 -8.73 -0.33 3.59
CA ASP A 151 -10.09 -0.67 3.18
C ASP A 151 -10.13 -2.10 2.67
N ILE A 152 -10.76 -3.00 3.41
CA ILE A 152 -10.73 -4.43 3.15
C ILE A 152 -12.15 -4.96 2.98
N GLY A 153 -12.39 -5.74 1.95
CA GLY A 153 -13.68 -6.42 1.79
C GLY A 153 -14.03 -7.28 3.00
N GLU A 154 -15.27 -7.21 3.48
CA GLU A 154 -15.74 -7.89 4.70
C GLU A 154 -15.52 -9.41 4.66
N THR A 155 -15.49 -10.01 3.48
CA THR A 155 -15.24 -11.44 3.27
C THR A 155 -13.79 -11.79 2.94
N ASN A 156 -12.89 -10.80 2.86
CA ASN A 156 -11.48 -11.02 2.54
C ASN A 156 -10.67 -11.36 3.80
N TRP A 157 -10.93 -12.54 4.35
CA TRP A 157 -10.31 -13.01 5.59
C TRP A 157 -8.78 -13.08 5.53
N ARG A 158 -8.21 -13.35 4.35
CA ARG A 158 -6.74 -13.32 4.16
C ARG A 158 -6.17 -11.95 4.45
N SER A 159 -6.77 -10.92 3.85
CA SER A 159 -6.32 -9.54 4.01
C SER A 159 -6.57 -9.05 5.43
N ILE A 160 -7.74 -9.34 6.01
CA ILE A 160 -8.10 -8.99 7.39
C ILE A 160 -7.05 -9.55 8.36
N LYS A 161 -6.82 -10.87 8.34
CA LYS A 161 -5.84 -11.50 9.24
C LYS A 161 -4.42 -10.99 9.04
N ALA A 162 -4.01 -10.72 7.80
CA ALA A 162 -2.69 -10.16 7.52
C ALA A 162 -2.54 -8.74 8.07
N THR A 163 -3.58 -7.93 8.01
CA THR A 163 -3.60 -6.54 8.49
C THR A 163 -3.65 -6.49 10.03
N GLU A 164 -4.45 -7.36 10.66
CA GLU A 164 -4.50 -7.49 12.12
C GLU A 164 -3.17 -7.96 12.72
N LYS A 165 -2.43 -8.84 12.02
CA LYS A 165 -1.08 -9.26 12.45
C LYS A 165 -0.10 -8.09 12.49
N LEU A 166 -0.26 -7.07 11.65
CA LEU A 166 0.55 -5.85 11.70
C LEU A 166 0.21 -4.97 12.91
N GLY A 167 -0.91 -5.20 13.56
CA GLY A 167 -1.40 -4.42 14.70
C GLY A 167 -2.54 -3.47 14.37
N ALA A 168 -3.07 -3.53 13.17
CA ALA A 168 -4.24 -2.74 12.81
C ALA A 168 -5.49 -3.25 13.56
N VAL A 169 -6.38 -2.33 13.88
CA VAL A 169 -7.65 -2.58 14.56
C VAL A 169 -8.81 -2.17 13.67
N PHE A 170 -9.92 -2.89 13.76
CA PHE A 170 -11.16 -2.52 13.08
C PHE A 170 -11.65 -1.16 13.61
N CYS A 171 -12.01 -0.26 12.70
CA CYS A 171 -12.59 1.05 13.00
C CYS A 171 -14.09 1.06 12.77
N GLN A 172 -14.48 0.80 11.56
CA GLN A 172 -15.87 0.92 11.13
C GLN A 172 -16.15 0.13 9.85
N LYS A 173 -17.42 -0.08 9.56
CA LYS A 173 -17.86 -0.51 8.25
C LYS A 173 -17.78 0.69 7.29
N ALA A 174 -17.22 0.45 6.12
CA ALA A 174 -17.15 1.41 5.03
C ALA A 174 -18.23 1.06 3.98
N GLU A 175 -18.36 1.91 2.98
CA GLU A 175 -19.27 1.66 1.85
C GLU A 175 -18.85 0.42 1.03
N GLU A 176 -19.77 -0.10 0.23
CA GLU A 176 -19.52 -1.19 -0.73
C GLU A 176 -19.03 -2.51 -0.10
N GLY A 177 -19.49 -2.88 1.10
CA GLY A 177 -19.13 -4.15 1.73
C GLY A 177 -17.66 -4.23 2.15
N LYS A 178 -17.07 -3.09 2.48
CA LYS A 178 -15.70 -2.97 3.02
C LYS A 178 -15.73 -2.65 4.51
N SER A 179 -14.67 -3.00 5.19
CA SER A 179 -14.34 -2.59 6.55
C SER A 179 -13.06 -1.78 6.55
N GLU A 180 -13.05 -0.72 7.35
CA GLU A 180 -11.89 0.12 7.57
C GLU A 180 -11.10 -0.36 8.79
N TYR A 181 -9.80 -0.52 8.63
CA TYR A 181 -8.86 -0.85 9.69
C TYR A 181 -7.83 0.26 9.83
N LEU A 182 -7.48 0.60 11.08
CA LEU A 182 -6.49 1.61 11.42
C LEU A 182 -5.24 0.94 12.04
N LEU A 183 -4.09 1.33 11.55
CA LEU A 183 -2.79 1.07 12.17
C LEU A 183 -2.15 2.40 12.57
N SER A 184 -1.99 2.64 13.85
CA SER A 184 -1.23 3.78 14.35
C SER A 184 0.27 3.48 14.34
N ARG A 185 1.10 4.52 14.20
CA ARG A 185 2.56 4.43 14.30
C ARG A 185 3.01 3.77 15.60
N ALA A 186 2.39 4.13 16.74
CA ALA A 186 2.72 3.54 18.03
C ALA A 186 2.43 2.03 18.08
N ALA A 187 1.27 1.60 17.55
CA ALA A 187 0.92 0.17 17.50
C ALA A 187 1.88 -0.63 16.61
N PHE A 188 2.28 -0.06 15.47
CA PHE A 188 3.26 -0.69 14.58
C PHE A 188 4.63 -0.82 15.25
N LEU A 189 5.16 0.25 15.83
CA LEU A 189 6.47 0.23 16.49
C LEU A 189 6.53 -0.75 17.67
N SER A 190 5.44 -0.91 18.42
CA SER A 190 5.37 -1.87 19.52
C SER A 190 5.43 -3.34 19.09
N ARG A 191 5.05 -3.64 17.83
CA ARG A 191 5.02 -5.01 17.25
C ARG A 191 6.17 -5.31 16.32
N ARG A 192 6.98 -4.31 15.94
CA ARG A 192 8.05 -4.44 14.96
C ARG A 192 9.05 -5.57 15.23
N PRO A 193 9.50 -5.84 16.47
CA PRO A 193 10.43 -6.95 16.74
C PRO A 193 9.86 -8.32 16.33
N SER A 194 8.56 -8.54 16.49
CA SER A 194 7.91 -9.81 16.14
C SER A 194 7.64 -9.98 14.63
N LEU A 195 7.66 -8.89 13.87
CA LEU A 195 7.43 -8.92 12.42
C LEU A 195 8.71 -9.22 11.62
N VAL A 196 9.88 -8.95 12.21
CA VAL A 196 11.19 -9.14 11.57
C VAL A 196 11.76 -10.55 11.84
N SER A 197 11.17 -11.30 12.76
CA SER A 197 11.64 -12.61 13.21
C SER A 197 11.01 -13.81 12.49
N VAL A 198 10.41 -13.61 11.29
CA VAL A 198 9.72 -14.66 10.52
C VAL A 198 10.54 -15.11 9.31
#